data_66260a950353d8aa320dcda1ed6ac781
#
_entry.id   66260a950353d8aa320dcda1ed6ac781
#
_cell.length_a   1.000
_cell.length_b   1.000
_cell.length_c   1.000
_cell.angle_alpha   90.00
_cell.angle_beta   90.00
_cell.angle_gamma   90.00
#
_symmetry.space_group_name_H-M   'P 1'
#
loop_
_entity.id
_entity.type
_entity.pdbx_description
1 polymer ?
#
loop_
_entity_poly.entity_id
_entity_poly.type
_entity_poly.pdbx_seq_one_letter_code
_entity_poly.pdbx_strand_id
1 'polypeptide(L)'
;MENEKGTYAATVDGCAEICGAFGGDYLGTVLDAANYVQCGQAPYPDAYRALRPWIRHVHVKDVAADGAMVVAGKGRCRWPELLEALRDDGYDGYLSLEPHLLHAGQFGGFTGPELFPGAVAALRGLLAELAWTELPAVPLSEEMV
;
A
#
# COMPACT_ATOMS: atom_id res chain seq x y z
N MET A 1 8.49 2.62 -8.78
CA MET A 1 9.03 3.55 -7.74
C MET A 1 8.06 3.55 -6.57
N GLU A 2 8.54 3.59 -5.31
CA GLU A 2 7.72 3.70 -4.11
C GLU A 2 7.84 5.10 -3.50
N ASN A 3 6.77 5.57 -2.84
CA ASN A 3 6.77 6.81 -2.06
C ASN A 3 7.42 6.61 -0.68
N GLU A 4 8.73 6.37 -0.65
CA GLU A 4 9.48 6.07 0.59
C GLU A 4 9.92 7.35 1.30
N LYS A 5 9.88 7.30 2.64
CA LYS A 5 10.33 8.42 3.52
C LYS A 5 11.79 8.75 3.30
N GLY A 6 12.11 10.04 3.36
CA GLY A 6 13.48 10.52 3.16
C GLY A 6 13.95 10.55 1.71
N THR A 7 13.08 10.22 0.76
CA THR A 7 13.33 10.33 -0.67
C THR A 7 12.59 11.52 -1.27
N TYR A 8 12.90 11.87 -2.51
CA TYR A 8 12.17 12.91 -3.26
C TYR A 8 10.69 12.51 -3.47
N ALA A 9 10.41 11.22 -3.64
CA ALA A 9 9.06 10.68 -3.80
C ALA A 9 8.25 10.58 -2.49
N ALA A 10 8.79 11.03 -1.36
CA ALA A 10 8.08 11.02 -0.07
C ALA A 10 6.81 11.88 -0.04
N THR A 11 6.72 12.86 -0.94
CA THR A 11 5.54 13.72 -1.10
C THR A 11 4.72 13.35 -2.33
N VAL A 12 3.43 13.68 -2.29
CA VAL A 12 2.53 13.48 -3.45
C VAL A 12 3.07 14.21 -4.68
N ASP A 13 3.47 15.47 -4.51
CA ASP A 13 3.98 16.29 -5.63
C ASP A 13 5.28 15.72 -6.20
N GLY A 14 6.25 15.33 -5.35
CA GLY A 14 7.50 14.74 -5.82
C GLY A 14 7.30 13.40 -6.54
N CYS A 15 6.40 12.57 -6.03
CA CYS A 15 6.03 11.33 -6.71
C CYS A 15 5.35 11.59 -8.05
N ALA A 16 4.41 12.54 -8.10
CA ALA A 16 3.70 12.92 -9.32
C ALA A 16 4.64 13.54 -10.38
N GLU A 17 5.61 14.35 -9.95
CA GLU A 17 6.62 14.93 -10.85
C GLU A 17 7.48 13.84 -11.52
N ILE A 18 7.99 12.88 -10.75
CA ILE A 18 8.75 11.75 -11.31
C ILE A 18 7.87 10.92 -12.25
N CYS A 19 6.66 10.58 -11.83
CA CYS A 19 5.73 9.81 -12.65
C CYS A 19 5.34 10.58 -13.92
N GLY A 20 5.14 11.88 -13.84
CA GLY A 20 4.84 12.73 -15.00
C GLY A 20 6.00 12.81 -16.01
N ALA A 21 7.25 12.80 -15.50
CA ALA A 21 8.44 12.86 -16.36
C ALA A 21 8.79 11.51 -17.00
N PHE A 22 8.61 10.40 -16.30
CA PHE A 22 9.10 9.06 -16.68
C PHE A 22 8.03 7.97 -16.68
N GLY A 23 6.78 8.30 -16.32
CA GLY A 23 5.69 7.33 -16.20
C GLY A 23 5.24 6.76 -17.54
N GLY A 24 4.36 5.78 -17.47
CA GLY A 24 3.86 5.03 -18.62
C GLY A 24 4.39 3.59 -18.62
N ASP A 25 4.92 3.15 -19.77
CA ASP A 25 5.38 1.76 -19.90
C ASP A 25 6.68 1.46 -19.13
N TYR A 26 7.44 2.50 -18.78
CA TYR A 26 8.76 2.34 -18.15
C TYR A 26 8.74 2.49 -16.63
N LEU A 27 7.84 3.30 -16.08
CA LEU A 27 7.78 3.58 -14.65
C LEU A 27 6.34 3.65 -14.15
N GLY A 28 6.04 2.82 -13.17
CA GLY A 28 4.85 2.95 -12.35
C GLY A 28 5.21 3.28 -10.91
N THR A 29 4.18 3.57 -10.10
CA THR A 29 4.37 3.77 -8.67
C THR A 29 3.79 2.62 -7.85
N VAL A 30 4.48 2.30 -6.77
CA VAL A 30 3.93 1.57 -5.64
C VAL A 30 3.29 2.61 -4.72
N LEU A 31 2.01 2.46 -4.44
CA LEU A 31 1.30 3.32 -3.49
C LEU A 31 1.41 2.71 -2.09
N ASP A 32 2.15 3.36 -1.20
CA ASP A 32 2.18 3.04 0.22
C ASP A 32 1.43 4.13 1.01
N ALA A 33 0.24 3.78 1.48
CA ALA A 33 -0.63 4.72 2.17
C ALA A 33 -0.05 5.17 3.52
N ALA A 34 0.63 4.27 4.25
CA ALA A 34 1.19 4.60 5.55
C ALA A 34 2.41 5.52 5.44
N ASN A 35 3.25 5.35 4.43
CA ASN A 35 4.37 6.25 4.17
C ASN A 35 3.88 7.69 3.92
N TYR A 36 2.78 7.89 3.18
CA TYR A 36 2.17 9.22 3.03
C TYR A 36 1.67 9.79 4.36
N VAL A 37 0.92 9.00 5.14
CA VAL A 37 0.45 9.46 6.47
C VAL A 37 1.62 9.85 7.37
N GLN A 38 2.70 9.07 7.39
CA GLN A 38 3.90 9.36 8.18
C GLN A 38 4.66 10.59 7.70
N CYS A 39 4.49 10.99 6.43
CA CYS A 39 5.02 12.23 5.86
C CYS A 39 4.01 13.40 5.94
N GLY A 40 2.91 13.26 6.67
CA GLY A 40 1.88 14.30 6.82
C GLY A 40 1.03 14.52 5.56
N GLN A 41 1.01 13.56 4.64
CA GLN A 41 0.25 13.60 3.40
C GLN A 41 -1.04 12.78 3.54
N ALA A 42 -2.06 13.09 2.75
CA ALA A 42 -3.29 12.31 2.69
C ALA A 42 -3.19 11.24 1.59
N PRO A 43 -3.19 9.93 1.94
CA PRO A 43 -3.14 8.88 0.92
C PRO A 43 -4.40 8.85 0.08
N TYR A 44 -5.56 9.17 0.67
CA TYR A 44 -6.84 9.33 0.01
C TYR A 44 -7.56 10.59 0.54
N PRO A 45 -8.13 11.42 -0.33
CA PRO A 45 -8.17 11.26 -1.79
C PRO A 45 -6.92 11.78 -2.53
N ASP A 46 -6.01 12.52 -1.88
CA ASP A 46 -5.04 13.38 -2.55
C ASP A 46 -3.98 12.57 -3.33
N ALA A 47 -3.21 11.71 -2.65
CA ALA A 47 -2.19 10.89 -3.31
C ALA A 47 -2.79 9.96 -4.36
N TYR A 48 -3.90 9.29 -4.01
CA TYR A 48 -4.59 8.42 -4.95
C TYR A 48 -4.97 9.14 -6.25
N ARG A 49 -5.66 10.28 -6.15
CA ARG A 49 -6.10 11.05 -7.34
C ARG A 49 -4.94 11.54 -8.18
N ALA A 50 -3.87 12.01 -7.54
CA ALA A 50 -2.70 12.52 -8.24
C ALA A 50 -1.92 11.42 -8.97
N LEU A 51 -1.87 10.20 -8.39
CA LEU A 51 -1.01 9.12 -8.86
C LEU A 51 -1.74 8.00 -9.61
N ARG A 52 -3.07 8.03 -9.60
CA ARG A 52 -3.95 7.00 -10.17
C ARG A 52 -3.48 6.43 -11.52
N PRO A 53 -3.06 7.22 -12.54
CA PRO A 53 -2.64 6.69 -13.82
C PRO A 53 -1.38 5.81 -13.76
N TRP A 54 -0.59 5.97 -12.72
CA TRP A 54 0.72 5.31 -12.58
C TRP A 54 0.77 4.24 -11.49
N ILE A 55 -0.30 4.04 -10.69
CA ILE A 55 -0.35 3.00 -9.66
C ILE A 55 -0.31 1.63 -10.34
N ARG A 56 0.72 0.84 -10.03
CA ARG A 56 0.91 -0.54 -10.54
C ARG A 56 0.98 -1.57 -9.42
N HIS A 57 1.21 -1.11 -8.20
CA HIS A 57 1.34 -1.94 -7.02
C HIS A 57 0.90 -1.16 -5.78
N VAL A 58 0.40 -1.85 -4.76
CA VAL A 58 -0.03 -1.23 -3.51
C VAL A 58 0.60 -1.98 -2.34
N HIS A 59 1.30 -1.26 -1.46
CA HIS A 59 1.74 -1.77 -0.17
C HIS A 59 0.66 -1.54 0.88
N VAL A 60 0.24 -2.61 1.54
CA VAL A 60 -0.80 -2.57 2.56
C VAL A 60 -0.17 -2.51 3.93
N LYS A 61 -0.15 -1.31 4.46
CA LYS A 61 0.40 -0.91 5.75
C LYS A 61 -0.53 0.15 6.36
N ASP A 62 -0.70 0.17 7.67
CA ASP A 62 -1.53 1.18 8.31
C ASP A 62 -0.89 1.71 9.59
N VAL A 63 -1.19 2.96 9.93
CA VAL A 63 -0.58 3.67 11.06
C VAL A 63 -1.64 4.42 11.85
N ALA A 64 -1.65 4.21 13.16
CA ALA A 64 -2.54 4.87 14.11
C ALA A 64 -2.15 6.35 14.34
N ALA A 65 -3.00 7.08 15.04
CA ALA A 65 -2.80 8.51 15.31
C ALA A 65 -1.57 8.80 16.20
N ASP A 66 -1.17 7.84 17.02
CA ASP A 66 0.01 7.91 17.88
C ASP A 66 1.31 7.46 17.18
N GLY A 67 1.21 7.06 15.90
CA GLY A 67 2.32 6.57 15.09
C GLY A 67 2.58 5.07 15.19
N ALA A 68 1.81 4.33 15.99
CA ALA A 68 1.92 2.88 16.06
C ALA A 68 1.46 2.22 14.76
N MET A 69 2.19 1.21 14.31
CA MET A 69 1.78 0.40 13.16
C MET A 69 0.65 -0.53 13.58
N VAL A 70 -0.40 -0.58 12.77
CA VAL A 70 -1.60 -1.38 13.02
C VAL A 70 -2.00 -2.16 11.77
N VAL A 71 -2.88 -3.14 11.92
CA VAL A 71 -3.43 -3.85 10.76
C VAL A 71 -4.29 -2.92 9.91
N ALA A 72 -4.38 -3.20 8.62
CA ALA A 72 -5.15 -2.40 7.67
C ALA A 72 -6.59 -2.15 8.13
N GLY A 73 -7.06 -0.91 8.00
CA GLY A 73 -8.37 -0.47 8.42
C GLY A 73 -8.50 -0.06 9.89
N LYS A 74 -7.42 -0.13 10.68
CA LYS A 74 -7.40 0.30 12.09
C LYS A 74 -6.62 1.59 12.32
N GLY A 75 -6.07 2.17 11.28
CA GLY A 75 -5.28 3.40 11.32
C GLY A 75 -5.89 4.56 10.52
N ARG A 76 -5.02 5.38 9.97
CA ARG A 76 -5.37 6.65 9.31
C ARG A 76 -5.24 6.59 7.78
N CYS A 77 -4.89 5.43 7.21
CA CYS A 77 -4.66 5.30 5.78
C CYS A 77 -5.94 5.30 4.94
N ARG A 78 -7.12 5.30 5.57
CA ARG A 78 -8.42 5.30 4.89
C ARG A 78 -8.59 4.12 3.93
N TRP A 79 -8.20 2.94 4.38
CA TRP A 79 -8.21 1.72 3.58
C TRP A 79 -9.56 1.38 2.94
N PRO A 80 -10.72 1.52 3.63
CA PRO A 80 -12.01 1.26 2.98
C PRO A 80 -12.21 2.11 1.74
N GLU A 81 -12.00 3.42 1.81
CA GLU A 81 -12.23 4.34 0.71
C GLU A 81 -11.18 4.18 -0.40
N LEU A 82 -9.92 3.90 -0.01
CA LEU A 82 -8.84 3.67 -0.98
C LEU A 82 -9.08 2.38 -1.78
N LEU A 83 -9.45 1.28 -1.11
CA LEU A 83 -9.77 0.03 -1.77
C LEU A 83 -11.02 0.14 -2.64
N GLU A 84 -12.05 0.84 -2.19
CA GLU A 84 -13.24 1.11 -3.00
C GLU A 84 -12.89 1.84 -4.29
N ALA A 85 -12.07 2.89 -4.20
CA ALA A 85 -11.64 3.66 -5.37
C ALA A 85 -10.77 2.81 -6.33
N LEU A 86 -9.86 2.00 -5.80
CA LEU A 86 -9.05 1.06 -6.61
C LEU A 86 -9.94 0.06 -7.34
N ARG A 87 -10.92 -0.53 -6.66
CA ARG A 87 -11.89 -1.47 -7.26
C ARG A 87 -12.69 -0.79 -8.38
N ASP A 88 -13.23 0.38 -8.11
CA ASP A 88 -14.10 1.11 -9.06
C ASP A 88 -13.31 1.57 -10.30
N ASP A 89 -12.01 1.75 -10.17
CA ASP A 89 -11.09 2.02 -11.26
C ASP A 89 -10.59 0.76 -12.00
N GLY A 90 -11.02 -0.43 -11.57
CA GLY A 90 -10.63 -1.70 -12.19
C GLY A 90 -9.19 -2.10 -11.93
N TYR A 91 -8.63 -1.73 -10.76
CA TYR A 91 -7.28 -2.13 -10.38
C TYR A 91 -7.16 -3.65 -10.30
N ASP A 92 -6.22 -4.23 -11.04
CA ASP A 92 -5.94 -5.66 -11.16
C ASP A 92 -4.51 -6.04 -10.70
N GLY A 93 -3.80 -5.10 -10.10
CA GLY A 93 -2.45 -5.31 -9.56
C GLY A 93 -2.43 -6.02 -8.22
N TYR A 94 -1.25 -6.06 -7.60
CA TYR A 94 -1.04 -6.73 -6.32
C TYR A 94 -1.27 -5.78 -5.12
N LEU A 95 -1.88 -6.33 -4.07
CA LEU A 95 -1.97 -5.75 -2.73
C LEU A 95 -0.99 -6.50 -1.83
N SER A 96 0.22 -6.00 -1.65
CA SER A 96 1.26 -6.66 -0.86
C SER A 96 1.22 -6.21 0.59
N LEU A 97 1.09 -7.14 1.51
CA LEU A 97 1.13 -6.86 2.94
C LEU A 97 2.56 -6.51 3.40
N GLU A 98 2.71 -5.33 3.98
CA GLU A 98 3.93 -4.84 4.62
C GLU A 98 3.60 -4.25 6.02
N PRO A 99 3.03 -5.03 6.94
CA PRO A 99 2.33 -4.48 8.10
C PRO A 99 3.22 -3.88 9.18
N HIS A 100 4.49 -4.25 9.31
CA HIS A 100 5.47 -3.70 10.26
C HIS A 100 4.96 -3.63 11.72
N LEU A 101 4.20 -4.62 12.18
CA LEU A 101 3.49 -4.60 13.46
C LEU A 101 4.39 -4.65 14.70
N LEU A 102 5.69 -4.96 14.52
CA LEU A 102 6.70 -4.93 15.57
C LEU A 102 7.78 -3.90 15.24
N HIS A 103 8.23 -3.17 16.26
CA HIS A 103 9.35 -2.26 16.10
C HIS A 103 10.69 -3.00 16.19
N ALA A 104 11.56 -2.82 15.20
CA ALA A 104 12.86 -3.48 15.11
C ALA A 104 14.04 -2.49 15.24
N GLY A 105 13.93 -1.52 16.12
CA GLY A 105 14.98 -0.52 16.34
C GLY A 105 15.34 0.26 15.08
N GLN A 106 16.65 0.34 14.78
CA GLN A 106 17.16 1.10 13.63
C GLN A 106 16.79 0.54 12.26
N PHE A 107 16.33 -0.69 12.17
CA PHE A 107 15.96 -1.34 10.91
C PHE A 107 14.47 -1.15 10.55
N GLY A 108 13.76 -0.30 11.26
CA GLY A 108 12.33 -0.08 11.05
C GLY A 108 11.47 -1.16 11.68
N GLY A 109 10.31 -1.41 11.11
CA GLY A 109 9.37 -2.43 11.60
C GLY A 109 9.52 -3.75 10.88
N PHE A 110 9.04 -4.81 11.51
CA PHE A 110 8.83 -6.11 10.87
C PHE A 110 7.57 -6.75 11.44
N THR A 111 7.12 -7.83 10.84
CA THR A 111 5.97 -8.61 11.35
C THR A 111 6.36 -10.06 11.44
N GLY A 112 6.39 -10.59 12.66
CA GLY A 112 6.70 -12.00 12.90
C GLY A 112 5.58 -12.93 12.45
N PRO A 113 5.87 -14.23 12.36
CA PRO A 113 4.91 -15.24 11.88
C PRO A 113 3.63 -15.31 12.73
N GLU A 114 3.70 -14.96 14.01
CA GLU A 114 2.56 -14.95 14.94
C GLU A 114 1.60 -13.79 14.71
N LEU A 115 2.06 -12.67 14.16
CA LEU A 115 1.24 -11.46 13.89
C LEU A 115 0.77 -11.38 12.44
N PHE A 116 1.52 -11.97 11.52
CA PHE A 116 1.22 -11.88 10.08
C PHE A 116 -0.16 -12.43 9.70
N PRO A 117 -0.66 -13.56 10.28
CA PRO A 117 -2.01 -14.03 10.02
C PRO A 117 -3.10 -13.00 10.36
N GLY A 118 -2.89 -12.18 11.40
CA GLY A 118 -3.81 -11.10 11.75
C GLY A 118 -3.85 -10.00 10.69
N ALA A 119 -2.72 -9.66 10.09
CA ALA A 119 -2.66 -8.70 8.99
C ALA A 119 -3.37 -9.23 7.73
N VAL A 120 -3.18 -10.52 7.41
CA VAL A 120 -3.89 -11.19 6.30
C VAL A 120 -5.40 -11.16 6.54
N ALA A 121 -5.85 -11.54 7.75
CA ALA A 121 -7.26 -11.56 8.09
C ALA A 121 -7.90 -10.16 8.01
N ALA A 122 -7.20 -9.12 8.46
CA ALA A 122 -7.68 -7.73 8.38
C ALA A 122 -7.87 -7.26 6.93
N LEU A 123 -6.88 -7.50 6.06
CA LEU A 123 -7.00 -7.15 4.64
C LEU A 123 -8.13 -7.92 3.97
N ARG A 124 -8.21 -9.23 4.17
CA ARG A 124 -9.29 -10.07 3.60
C ARG A 124 -10.68 -9.67 4.09
N GLY A 125 -10.79 -9.23 5.35
CA GLY A 125 -12.03 -8.67 5.87
C GLY A 125 -12.48 -7.45 5.10
N LEU A 126 -11.59 -6.49 4.87
CA LEU A 126 -11.86 -5.29 4.06
C LEU A 126 -12.25 -5.64 2.62
N LEU A 127 -11.51 -6.56 1.99
CA LEU A 127 -11.79 -6.98 0.61
C LEU A 127 -13.17 -7.65 0.50
N ALA A 128 -13.53 -8.48 1.48
CA ALA A 128 -14.84 -9.14 1.52
C ALA A 128 -15.99 -8.13 1.71
N GLU A 129 -15.84 -7.16 2.61
CA GLU A 129 -16.82 -6.09 2.83
C GLU A 129 -17.06 -5.27 1.55
N LEU A 130 -16.04 -5.09 0.73
CA LEU A 130 -16.08 -4.34 -0.52
C LEU A 130 -16.37 -5.22 -1.76
N ALA A 131 -16.67 -6.50 -1.57
CA ALA A 131 -16.94 -7.46 -2.64
C ALA A 131 -15.82 -7.56 -3.70
N TRP A 132 -14.56 -7.48 -3.25
CA TRP A 132 -13.40 -7.75 -4.10
C TRP A 132 -13.31 -9.25 -4.42
N THR A 133 -12.81 -9.57 -5.62
CA THR A 133 -12.50 -10.94 -6.02
C THR A 133 -10.98 -11.12 -6.06
N GLU A 134 -10.45 -12.00 -5.20
CA GLU A 134 -9.05 -12.41 -5.28
C GLU A 134 -8.86 -13.31 -6.51
N LEU A 135 -7.84 -13.02 -7.30
CA LEU A 135 -7.45 -13.93 -8.39
C LEU A 135 -6.83 -15.21 -7.80
N PRO A 136 -7.02 -16.37 -8.43
CA PRO A 136 -6.39 -17.58 -7.99
C PRO A 136 -4.87 -17.44 -7.98
N ALA A 137 -4.21 -18.00 -6.95
CA ALA A 137 -2.75 -18.01 -6.88
C ALA A 137 -2.17 -18.66 -8.13
N VAL A 138 -1.25 -17.97 -8.80
CA VAL A 138 -0.48 -18.57 -9.88
C VAL A 138 0.42 -19.65 -9.27
N PRO A 139 0.30 -20.94 -9.70
CA PRO A 139 1.20 -21.96 -9.21
C PRO A 139 2.65 -21.57 -9.52
N LEU A 140 3.54 -21.65 -8.53
CA LEU A 140 4.98 -21.53 -8.80
C LEU A 140 5.35 -22.64 -9.77
N SER A 141 5.94 -22.31 -10.92
CA SER A 141 6.49 -23.32 -11.82
C SER A 141 7.64 -24.04 -11.12
N GLU A 142 7.77 -25.36 -11.33
CA GLU A 142 8.87 -26.17 -10.76
C GLU A 142 10.27 -25.66 -11.15
N GLU A 143 10.36 -24.77 -12.15
CA GLU A 143 11.62 -24.17 -12.60
C GLU A 143 12.09 -22.98 -11.73
N MET A 144 11.30 -22.56 -10.73
CA MET A 144 11.65 -21.42 -9.84
C MET A 144 12.05 -21.86 -8.41
N VAL A 145 12.28 -23.15 -8.18
CA VAL A 145 12.71 -23.67 -6.88
C VAL A 145 14.16 -24.16 -6.92
#